data_ff0f16dee16286a7034ffee6d9b965c0
#
_entry.id   ff0f16dee16286a7034ffee6d9b965c0
#
_cell.length_a   1.000
_cell.length_b   1.000
_cell.length_c   1.000
_cell.angle_alpha   90.00
_cell.angle_beta   90.00
_cell.angle_gamma   90.00
#
_symmetry.space_group_name_H-M   'P 1'
#
loop_
_entity.id
_entity.type
_entity.pdbx_description
1 polymer ?
#
loop_
_entity_poly.entity_id
_entity_poly.type
_entity_poly.pdbx_seq_one_letter_code
_entity_poly.pdbx_strand_id
1 'polypeptide(L)'
;MIKFETFEKIIKLLDDISLEVDNFNDGLQKVLGSDSCCMYYEPFNIVENSIIEILQIEFNETKEGAEWFIYEGLPQIKRSGTNIEENGKIWNIKNIKDYYDYLVSLQNQ
;
A
#
# COMPACT_ATOMS: atom_id res chain seq x y z
N MET A 1 -2.38 18.41 -4.20
CA MET A 1 -1.94 17.30 -3.30
C MET A 1 -3.14 16.84 -2.47
N ILE A 2 -3.33 15.54 -2.35
CA ILE A 2 -4.44 14.99 -1.57
C ILE A 2 -4.23 15.20 -0.07
N LYS A 3 -5.33 15.35 0.67
CA LYS A 3 -5.30 15.53 2.12
C LYS A 3 -5.03 14.19 2.80
N PHE A 4 -4.54 14.25 4.04
CA PHE A 4 -4.26 13.05 4.81
C PHE A 4 -5.49 12.14 4.94
N GLU A 5 -6.66 12.70 5.21
CA GLU A 5 -7.88 11.91 5.38
C GLU A 5 -8.21 11.11 4.13
N THR A 6 -8.02 11.70 2.95
CA THR A 6 -8.21 11.02 1.67
C THR A 6 -7.14 9.95 1.47
N PHE A 7 -5.89 10.28 1.76
CA PHE A 7 -4.77 9.34 1.67
C PHE A 7 -5.00 8.12 2.56
N GLU A 8 -5.43 8.34 3.80
CA GLU A 8 -5.71 7.25 4.73
C GLU A 8 -6.80 6.31 4.19
N LYS A 9 -7.86 6.88 3.60
CA LYS A 9 -8.93 6.09 2.98
C LYS A 9 -8.43 5.27 1.79
N ILE A 10 -7.56 5.85 0.98
CA ILE A 10 -6.98 5.16 -0.18
C ILE A 10 -6.16 3.96 0.29
N ILE A 11 -5.31 4.16 1.31
CA ILE A 11 -4.49 3.06 1.83
C ILE A 11 -5.39 1.97 2.45
N LYS A 12 -6.47 2.35 3.12
CA LYS A 12 -7.41 1.39 3.69
C LYS A 12 -8.07 0.50 2.62
N LEU A 13 -8.22 1.00 1.40
CA LEU A 13 -8.76 0.19 0.30
C LEU A 13 -7.96 -1.09 0.07
N LEU A 14 -6.65 -1.08 0.32
CA LEU A 14 -5.84 -2.29 0.20
C LEU A 14 -6.31 -3.38 1.17
N ASP A 15 -6.59 -3.00 2.42
CA ASP A 15 -7.08 -3.96 3.42
C ASP A 15 -8.48 -4.45 3.04
N ASP A 16 -9.35 -3.54 2.63
CA ASP A 16 -10.72 -3.88 2.28
C ASP A 16 -10.79 -4.82 1.07
N ILE A 17 -10.04 -4.52 0.01
CA ILE A 17 -10.03 -5.37 -1.19
C ILE A 17 -9.32 -6.70 -0.93
N SER A 18 -8.29 -6.71 -0.07
CA SER A 18 -7.61 -7.93 0.32
C SER A 18 -8.59 -8.90 0.99
N LEU A 19 -9.41 -8.40 1.90
CA LEU A 19 -10.41 -9.21 2.58
C LEU A 19 -11.46 -9.75 1.60
N GLU A 20 -11.94 -8.91 0.69
CA GLU A 20 -12.92 -9.34 -0.32
C GLU A 20 -12.36 -10.41 -1.24
N VAL A 21 -11.11 -10.24 -1.70
CA VAL A 21 -10.44 -11.21 -2.57
C VAL A 21 -10.21 -12.53 -1.84
N ASP A 22 -9.79 -12.48 -0.57
CA ASP A 22 -9.58 -13.68 0.23
C ASP A 22 -10.91 -14.44 0.43
N ASN A 23 -11.99 -13.74 0.73
CA ASN A 23 -13.31 -14.34 0.88
C ASN A 23 -13.78 -14.99 -0.42
N PHE A 24 -13.55 -14.32 -1.54
CA PHE A 24 -13.91 -14.87 -2.85
C PHE A 24 -13.10 -16.14 -3.16
N ASN A 25 -11.80 -16.12 -2.90
CA ASN A 25 -10.95 -17.28 -3.14
C ASN A 25 -11.27 -18.44 -2.21
N ASP A 26 -11.62 -18.17 -0.96
CA ASP A 26 -12.11 -19.20 -0.05
C ASP A 26 -13.39 -19.86 -0.58
N GLY A 27 -14.31 -19.05 -1.13
CA GLY A 27 -15.51 -19.55 -1.76
C GLY A 27 -15.21 -20.42 -2.99
N LEU A 28 -14.27 -19.98 -3.82
CA LEU A 28 -13.84 -20.77 -4.98
C LEU A 28 -13.30 -22.13 -4.55
N GLN A 29 -12.45 -22.17 -3.53
CA GLN A 29 -11.87 -23.42 -3.04
C GLN A 29 -12.94 -24.38 -2.52
N LYS A 30 -13.97 -23.86 -1.85
CA LYS A 30 -15.08 -24.68 -1.36
C LYS A 30 -15.88 -25.33 -2.51
N VAL A 31 -16.02 -24.61 -3.64
CA VAL A 31 -16.75 -25.11 -4.80
C VAL A 31 -15.89 -26.03 -5.67
N LEU A 32 -14.62 -25.66 -5.90
CA LEU A 32 -13.73 -26.36 -6.82
C LEU A 32 -12.86 -27.40 -6.15
N GLY A 33 -12.81 -27.41 -4.82
CA GLY A 33 -11.98 -28.31 -4.04
C GLY A 33 -10.68 -27.66 -3.60
N SER A 34 -10.09 -28.19 -2.52
CA SER A 34 -8.89 -27.63 -1.91
C SER A 34 -7.64 -27.76 -2.79
N ASP A 35 -7.68 -28.64 -3.79
CA ASP A 35 -6.55 -28.84 -4.72
C ASP A 35 -6.58 -27.86 -5.90
N SER A 36 -7.62 -26.99 -5.97
CA SER A 36 -7.70 -26.01 -7.02
C SER A 36 -6.60 -24.95 -6.84
N CYS A 37 -5.87 -24.67 -7.90
CA CYS A 37 -4.90 -23.58 -7.96
C CYS A 37 -5.47 -22.33 -8.62
N CYS A 38 -6.78 -22.30 -8.88
CA CYS A 38 -7.44 -21.17 -9.51
C CYS A 38 -7.74 -20.09 -8.47
N MET A 39 -6.76 -19.25 -8.20
CA MET A 39 -6.92 -18.09 -7.33
C MET A 39 -7.05 -16.83 -8.17
N TYR A 40 -7.87 -15.90 -7.70
CA TYR A 40 -8.14 -14.68 -8.44
C TYR A 40 -7.73 -13.46 -7.59
N TYR A 41 -6.63 -12.83 -7.98
CA TYR A 41 -6.05 -11.68 -7.27
C TYR A 41 -6.08 -10.38 -8.08
N GLU A 42 -6.66 -10.39 -9.29
CA GLU A 42 -6.63 -9.23 -10.19
C GLU A 42 -7.20 -7.95 -9.57
N PRO A 43 -8.35 -7.99 -8.85
CA PRO A 43 -8.86 -6.75 -8.24
C PRO A 43 -7.90 -6.17 -7.21
N PHE A 44 -7.20 -6.99 -6.45
CA PHE A 44 -6.18 -6.54 -5.51
C PHE A 44 -4.99 -5.92 -6.24
N ASN A 45 -4.53 -6.55 -7.31
CA ASN A 45 -3.41 -6.04 -8.11
C ASN A 45 -3.75 -4.69 -8.75
N ILE A 46 -4.98 -4.51 -9.22
CA ILE A 46 -5.43 -3.24 -9.79
C ILE A 46 -5.36 -2.12 -8.74
N VAL A 47 -5.81 -2.39 -7.52
CA VAL A 47 -5.76 -1.39 -6.43
C VAL A 47 -4.32 -1.07 -6.07
N GLU A 48 -3.46 -2.09 -5.93
CA GLU A 48 -2.03 -1.86 -5.65
C GLU A 48 -1.39 -0.96 -6.70
N ASN A 49 -1.57 -1.29 -7.97
CA ASN A 49 -0.99 -0.52 -9.06
C ASN A 49 -1.52 0.91 -9.12
N SER A 50 -2.81 1.10 -8.81
CA SER A 50 -3.42 2.42 -8.77
C SER A 50 -2.82 3.27 -7.64
N ILE A 51 -2.57 2.68 -6.49
CA ILE A 51 -1.96 3.40 -5.36
C ILE A 51 -0.51 3.76 -5.68
N ILE A 52 0.25 2.85 -6.29
CA ILE A 52 1.63 3.13 -6.73
C ILE A 52 1.64 4.34 -7.66
N GLU A 53 0.71 4.39 -8.62
CA GLU A 53 0.59 5.51 -9.54
C GLU A 53 0.23 6.82 -8.82
N ILE A 54 -0.70 6.76 -7.86
CA ILE A 54 -1.08 7.94 -7.06
C ILE A 54 0.13 8.48 -6.30
N LEU A 55 0.93 7.62 -5.70
CA LEU A 55 2.14 8.05 -4.98
C LEU A 55 3.12 8.78 -5.91
N GLN A 56 3.26 8.30 -7.13
CA GLN A 56 4.13 8.94 -8.12
C GLN A 56 3.59 10.30 -8.57
N ILE A 57 2.30 10.37 -8.87
CA ILE A 57 1.68 11.57 -9.43
C ILE A 57 1.47 12.64 -8.36
N GLU A 58 0.89 12.26 -7.22
CA GLU A 58 0.49 13.22 -6.20
C GLU A 58 1.63 13.66 -5.28
N PHE A 59 2.60 12.78 -5.05
CA PHE A 59 3.66 13.04 -4.07
C PHE A 59 5.06 13.07 -4.67
N ASN A 60 5.17 12.92 -5.98
CA ASN A 60 6.47 12.90 -6.67
C ASN A 60 7.40 11.79 -6.16
N GLU A 61 6.82 10.68 -5.69
CA GLU A 61 7.61 9.52 -5.29
C GLU A 61 8.13 8.81 -6.53
N THR A 62 9.28 8.12 -6.41
CA THR A 62 9.76 7.27 -7.49
C THR A 62 8.93 5.99 -7.54
N LYS A 63 8.94 5.31 -8.69
CA LYS A 63 8.24 4.03 -8.83
C LYS A 63 8.79 3.01 -7.83
N GLU A 64 10.11 2.95 -7.69
CA GLU A 64 10.78 2.03 -6.76
C GLU A 64 10.37 2.31 -5.31
N GLY A 65 10.32 3.59 -4.93
CA GLY A 65 9.90 3.99 -3.59
C GLY A 65 8.43 3.65 -3.32
N ALA A 66 7.56 3.87 -4.31
CA ALA A 66 6.14 3.55 -4.19
C ALA A 66 5.93 2.02 -4.07
N GLU A 67 6.62 1.24 -4.89
CA GLU A 67 6.57 -0.22 -4.82
C GLU A 67 7.09 -0.73 -3.48
N TRP A 68 8.20 -0.16 -3.01
CA TRP A 68 8.74 -0.52 -1.70
C TRP A 68 7.70 -0.30 -0.60
N PHE A 69 7.02 0.86 -0.64
CA PHE A 69 6.00 1.14 0.38
C PHE A 69 4.89 0.10 0.37
N ILE A 70 4.36 -0.23 -0.81
CA ILE A 70 3.24 -1.17 -0.92
C ILE A 70 3.65 -2.58 -0.49
N TYR A 71 4.83 -3.05 -0.93
CA TYR A 71 5.22 -4.44 -0.72
C TYR A 71 5.97 -4.68 0.58
N GLU A 72 6.68 -3.67 1.10
CA GLU A 72 7.52 -3.83 2.30
C GLU A 72 7.19 -2.82 3.39
N GLY A 73 7.11 -1.53 3.06
CA GLY A 73 6.97 -0.47 4.04
C GLY A 73 5.65 -0.53 4.80
N LEU A 74 4.54 -0.66 4.09
CA LEU A 74 3.22 -0.72 4.72
C LEU A 74 3.07 -1.91 5.66
N PRO A 75 3.46 -3.14 5.26
CA PRO A 75 3.46 -4.25 6.23
C PRO A 75 4.33 -4.00 7.46
N GLN A 76 5.50 -3.38 7.29
CA GLN A 76 6.38 -3.06 8.42
C GLN A 76 5.75 -2.03 9.35
N ILE A 77 5.12 -1.00 8.80
CA ILE A 77 4.43 0.03 9.57
C ILE A 77 3.31 -0.59 10.42
N LYS A 78 2.56 -1.53 9.84
CA LYS A 78 1.48 -2.23 10.55
C LYS A 78 1.98 -3.10 11.69
N ARG A 79 3.21 -3.62 11.60
CA ARG A 79 3.78 -4.48 12.63
C ARG A 79 4.49 -3.69 13.72
N SER A 80 5.43 -2.83 13.35
CA SER A 80 6.30 -2.18 14.34
C SER A 80 6.86 -0.84 13.89
N GLY A 81 6.60 -0.44 12.64
CA GLY A 81 7.19 0.75 12.07
C GLY A 81 8.43 0.44 11.25
N THR A 82 8.94 1.46 10.57
CA THR A 82 10.12 1.36 9.73
C THR A 82 10.84 2.71 9.71
N ASN A 83 12.03 2.74 9.13
CA ASN A 83 12.79 3.96 8.92
C ASN A 83 13.02 4.16 7.43
N ILE A 84 12.99 5.44 7.01
CA ILE A 84 13.32 5.82 5.63
C ILE A 84 14.45 6.84 5.71
N GLU A 85 15.53 6.61 4.98
CA GLU A 85 16.62 7.56 4.86
C GLU A 85 16.50 8.31 3.53
N GLU A 86 16.43 9.64 3.60
CA GLU A 86 16.30 10.48 2.43
C GLU A 86 17.09 11.77 2.65
N ASN A 87 18.02 12.07 1.73
CA ASN A 87 18.84 13.28 1.76
C ASN A 87 19.59 13.46 3.08
N GLY A 88 20.10 12.36 3.65
CA GLY A 88 20.84 12.39 4.90
C GLY A 88 19.98 12.50 6.15
N LYS A 89 18.67 12.54 5.99
CA LYS A 89 17.72 12.57 7.11
C LYS A 89 17.05 11.20 7.28
N ILE A 90 16.95 10.74 8.51
CA ILE A 90 16.26 9.49 8.84
C ILE A 90 14.84 9.83 9.32
N TRP A 91 13.85 9.28 8.64
CA TRP A 91 12.44 9.41 9.00
C TRP A 91 12.02 8.17 9.76
N ASN A 92 11.52 8.37 10.97
CA ASN A 92 11.00 7.28 11.78
C ASN A 92 9.49 7.17 11.53
N ILE A 93 9.08 6.14 10.81
CA ILE A 93 7.71 5.95 10.32
C ILE A 93 7.02 4.90 11.18
N LYS A 94 6.14 5.34 12.07
CA LYS A 94 5.43 4.45 13.00
C LYS A 94 3.98 4.20 12.59
N ASN A 95 3.41 5.07 11.75
CA ASN A 95 2.02 4.98 11.31
C ASN A 95 1.87 5.63 9.94
N ILE A 96 0.66 5.58 9.40
CA ILE A 96 0.38 6.13 8.06
C ILE A 96 0.56 7.64 8.03
N LYS A 97 0.26 8.34 9.13
CA LYS A 97 0.43 9.79 9.20
C LYS A 97 1.91 10.17 9.04
N ASP A 98 2.80 9.43 9.68
CA ASP A 98 4.24 9.67 9.55
C ASP A 98 4.70 9.49 8.11
N TYR A 99 4.21 8.46 7.43
CA TYR A 99 4.53 8.23 6.02
C TYR A 99 3.97 9.35 5.14
N TYR A 100 2.75 9.80 5.40
CA TYR A 100 2.17 10.94 4.68
C TYR A 100 3.04 12.19 4.84
N ASP A 101 3.49 12.48 6.06
CA ASP A 101 4.35 13.64 6.31
C ASP A 101 5.68 13.53 5.54
N TYR A 102 6.25 12.32 5.47
CA TYR A 102 7.43 12.05 4.64
C TYR A 102 7.15 12.36 3.16
N LEU A 103 6.02 11.88 2.63
CA LEU A 103 5.64 12.13 1.24
C LEU A 103 5.48 13.62 0.95
N VAL A 104 4.86 14.35 1.87
CA VAL A 104 4.71 15.81 1.73
C VAL A 104 6.08 16.46 1.62
N SER A 105 7.06 15.99 2.39
CA SER A 105 8.41 16.55 2.33
C SER A 105 9.07 16.38 0.96
N LEU A 106 8.74 15.32 0.23
CA LEU A 106 9.29 15.09 -1.12
C LEU A 106 8.82 16.17 -2.11
N GLN A 107 7.62 16.71 -1.92
CA GLN A 107 7.10 17.75 -2.79
C GLN A 107 7.75 19.10 -2.56
N ASN A 108 8.32 19.30 -1.38
CA ASN A 108 8.96 20.57 -1.00
C ASN A 108 10.46 20.59 -1.31
N GLN A 109 10.96 19.60 -2.00
CA GLN A 109 12.36 19.51 -2.43
C GLN A 109 12.61 20.21 -3.75
#